data_d3bef436f3de095a204e4a96819dc72d
#
_entry.id   d3bef436f3de095a204e4a96819dc72d
#
_cell.length_a   1.000
_cell.length_b   1.000
_cell.length_c   1.000
_cell.angle_alpha   90.00
_cell.angle_beta   90.00
_cell.angle_gamma   90.00
#
_symmetry.space_group_name_H-M   'P 1'
#
loop_
_entity.id
_entity.type
_entity.pdbx_description
1 polymer ?
#
loop_
_entity_poly.entity_id
_entity_poly.type
_entity_poly.pdbx_seq_one_letter_code
_entity_poly.pdbx_strand_id
1 'polypeptide(L)'
;VSAAANYDVVCDLTNKTVTVTRSAYQEHALRYAALWMVGGATPGGWSIGDGVQLNQHEDNPLVYSATTWLTTGEFKLATNKYADFGQSMFQRDAADATKMVLGGDDNKWNITEPATYDVEVNVADMTISLKKHYDGFKADCMLILGDAVKSGWDMSNSVAMLEGEPGVWTATVYLAADQGFKFYAENDIFNGFQYRAAGEENVTLAEGAATSLVSSEVNRNDSKFQVAEAGNYVITCDLNAGTITVKKADYQDNEIVYAALWLVGDATENGWDLGQPVVLAQNASNPMVYTATADLKEGELQVVVNKFTNYNSDVYVSDATDATKAIRVNKDSEKNNWKITEAGKYDVKLNVLDNTMSIIKNIPSAISSVNANGEQAPVEYYTLEGMRVNQPVKGIYIMRQGNKVVKVSNK
;
A
#
# COMPACT_ATOMS: atom_id res chain seq x y z
N VAL A 1 41.61 -28.17 16.99
CA VAL A 1 40.46 -28.00 17.91
C VAL A 1 40.45 -29.18 18.89
N SER A 2 40.12 -28.92 20.15
CA SER A 2 40.16 -29.90 21.24
C SER A 2 38.80 -30.51 21.59
N ALA A 3 37.72 -30.01 21.00
CA ALA A 3 36.36 -30.50 21.23
C ALA A 3 35.54 -30.47 19.94
N ALA A 4 34.55 -31.36 19.83
CA ALA A 4 33.58 -31.35 18.76
C ALA A 4 32.61 -30.18 18.97
N ALA A 5 32.52 -29.28 18.01
CA ALA A 5 31.67 -28.09 18.02
C ALA A 5 31.62 -27.50 16.63
N ASN A 6 30.74 -26.51 16.40
CA ASN A 6 30.80 -25.68 15.23
C ASN A 6 31.86 -24.60 15.39
N TYR A 7 32.64 -24.35 14.38
CA TYR A 7 33.72 -23.36 14.36
C TYR A 7 33.67 -22.52 13.11
N ASP A 8 33.90 -21.21 13.28
CA ASP A 8 34.14 -20.28 12.20
C ASP A 8 35.64 -20.32 11.87
N VAL A 9 35.96 -20.61 10.62
CA VAL A 9 37.35 -20.74 10.14
C VAL A 9 37.61 -19.65 9.09
N VAL A 10 38.53 -18.75 9.41
CA VAL A 10 38.96 -17.70 8.49
C VAL A 10 40.39 -17.94 8.06
N CYS A 11 40.59 -18.11 6.74
CA CYS A 11 41.91 -18.23 6.12
C CYS A 11 42.28 -16.92 5.46
N ASP A 12 43.26 -16.19 6.00
CA ASP A 12 43.83 -15.00 5.38
C ASP A 12 45.08 -15.39 4.59
N LEU A 13 44.93 -15.44 3.27
CA LEU A 13 46.03 -15.82 2.35
C LEU A 13 47.09 -14.72 2.22
N THR A 14 46.72 -13.46 2.47
CA THR A 14 47.65 -12.33 2.38
C THR A 14 48.64 -12.39 3.54
N ASN A 15 48.11 -12.57 4.76
CA ASN A 15 48.92 -12.67 5.98
C ASN A 15 49.33 -14.13 6.32
N LYS A 16 48.87 -15.10 5.51
CA LYS A 16 49.13 -16.54 5.70
C LYS A 16 48.75 -17.05 7.09
N THR A 17 47.61 -16.60 7.57
CA THR A 17 47.07 -16.97 8.90
C THR A 17 45.77 -17.73 8.78
N VAL A 18 45.50 -18.60 9.76
CA VAL A 18 44.21 -19.25 9.94
C VAL A 18 43.73 -18.96 11.33
N THR A 19 42.54 -18.39 11.43
CA THR A 19 41.84 -18.14 12.68
C THR A 19 40.69 -19.10 12.82
N VAL A 20 40.59 -19.76 13.98
CA VAL A 20 39.50 -20.70 14.29
C VAL A 20 38.82 -20.23 15.56
N THR A 21 37.56 -19.82 15.45
CA THR A 21 36.77 -19.35 16.58
C THR A 21 35.57 -20.26 16.77
N ARG A 22 35.19 -20.58 17.99
CA ARG A 22 33.98 -21.35 18.24
C ARG A 22 32.77 -20.53 17.81
N SER A 23 31.95 -21.10 16.93
CA SER A 23 30.73 -20.44 16.44
C SER A 23 29.74 -20.19 17.58
N ALA A 24 28.98 -19.14 17.49
CA ALA A 24 27.87 -18.85 18.41
C ALA A 24 26.77 -19.92 18.33
N TYR A 25 26.54 -20.48 17.15
CA TYR A 25 25.55 -21.53 16.93
C TYR A 25 26.09 -22.90 17.24
N GLN A 26 25.46 -23.62 18.18
CA GLN A 26 25.90 -24.96 18.63
C GLN A 26 24.77 -26.01 18.71
N GLU A 27 23.53 -25.63 18.34
CA GLU A 27 22.38 -26.55 18.51
C GLU A 27 22.47 -27.78 17.61
N HIS A 28 22.91 -27.58 16.37
CA HIS A 28 23.09 -28.65 15.39
C HIS A 28 24.45 -28.56 14.69
N ALA A 29 24.96 -29.69 14.24
CA ALA A 29 26.22 -29.74 13.47
C ALA A 29 26.02 -29.09 12.08
N LEU A 30 26.82 -28.08 11.80
CA LEU A 30 26.84 -27.41 10.47
C LEU A 30 27.68 -28.27 9.51
N ARG A 31 27.11 -28.66 8.38
CA ARG A 31 27.76 -29.54 7.40
C ARG A 31 28.23 -28.79 6.16
N TYR A 32 27.58 -27.70 5.81
CA TYR A 32 27.82 -26.96 4.58
C TYR A 32 28.09 -25.50 4.92
N ALA A 33 29.15 -24.90 4.37
CA ALA A 33 29.40 -23.47 4.48
C ALA A 33 28.55 -22.65 3.49
N ALA A 34 28.14 -23.27 2.39
CA ALA A 34 27.23 -22.74 1.38
C ALA A 34 26.61 -23.90 0.61
N LEU A 35 25.57 -23.60 -0.18
CA LEU A 35 25.01 -24.49 -1.19
C LEU A 35 25.08 -23.81 -2.55
N TRP A 36 25.02 -24.57 -3.64
CA TRP A 36 25.11 -24.01 -5.00
C TRP A 36 23.98 -24.52 -5.87
N MET A 37 23.19 -23.61 -6.42
CA MET A 37 22.15 -23.93 -7.38
C MET A 37 22.77 -24.11 -8.77
N VAL A 38 22.49 -25.25 -9.40
CA VAL A 38 23.02 -25.60 -10.73
C VAL A 38 21.91 -26.20 -11.59
N GLY A 39 21.85 -25.81 -12.85
CA GLY A 39 20.83 -26.32 -13.77
C GLY A 39 20.53 -25.37 -14.92
N GLY A 40 19.78 -25.86 -15.90
CA GLY A 40 19.41 -25.08 -17.06
C GLY A 40 18.62 -23.81 -16.75
N ALA A 41 17.99 -23.74 -15.56
CA ALA A 41 17.32 -22.53 -15.08
C ALA A 41 18.27 -21.47 -14.53
N THR A 42 19.52 -21.81 -14.17
CA THR A 42 20.46 -20.86 -13.55
C THR A 42 21.36 -20.17 -14.58
N PRO A 43 21.90 -18.98 -14.27
CA PRO A 43 22.84 -18.29 -15.14
C PRO A 43 24.08 -19.11 -15.53
N GLY A 44 24.58 -19.92 -14.61
CA GLY A 44 25.73 -20.81 -14.83
C GLY A 44 25.40 -22.13 -15.52
N GLY A 45 24.12 -22.39 -15.80
CA GLY A 45 23.68 -23.64 -16.40
C GLY A 45 24.08 -24.86 -15.56
N TRP A 46 24.43 -25.96 -16.22
CA TRP A 46 24.89 -27.19 -15.57
C TRP A 46 26.38 -27.18 -15.19
N SER A 47 27.03 -26.01 -15.11
CA SER A 47 28.39 -25.87 -14.60
C SER A 47 28.37 -25.74 -13.06
N ILE A 48 28.89 -26.73 -12.33
CA ILE A 48 28.93 -26.69 -10.86
C ILE A 48 29.81 -25.52 -10.38
N GLY A 49 30.93 -25.25 -11.07
CA GLY A 49 31.84 -24.15 -10.76
C GLY A 49 31.21 -22.76 -10.86
N ASP A 50 30.22 -22.63 -11.73
CA ASP A 50 29.46 -21.37 -11.98
C ASP A 50 28.09 -21.38 -11.30
N GLY A 51 27.84 -22.34 -10.40
CA GLY A 51 26.58 -22.43 -9.65
C GLY A 51 26.28 -21.19 -8.80
N VAL A 52 25.02 -20.81 -8.72
CA VAL A 52 24.57 -19.70 -7.87
C VAL A 52 24.73 -20.11 -6.40
N GLN A 53 25.54 -19.36 -5.66
CA GLN A 53 25.81 -19.62 -4.25
C GLN A 53 24.64 -19.14 -3.37
N LEU A 54 24.14 -20.04 -2.52
CA LEU A 54 23.24 -19.72 -1.41
C LEU A 54 24.09 -19.60 -0.14
N ASN A 55 23.95 -18.46 0.54
CA ASN A 55 24.71 -18.14 1.76
C ASN A 55 23.90 -18.51 3.02
N GLN A 56 24.60 -18.86 4.09
CA GLN A 56 23.99 -19.06 5.40
C GLN A 56 23.41 -17.75 5.94
N HIS A 57 22.28 -17.86 6.64
CA HIS A 57 21.74 -16.75 7.43
C HIS A 57 22.53 -16.59 8.73
N GLU A 58 22.75 -15.35 9.15
CA GLU A 58 23.45 -15.04 10.41
C GLU A 58 22.71 -15.58 11.64
N ASP A 59 21.38 -15.44 11.66
CA ASP A 59 20.53 -15.85 12.78
C ASP A 59 20.27 -17.35 12.82
N ASN A 60 20.26 -18.02 11.67
CA ASN A 60 20.04 -19.46 11.56
C ASN A 60 20.91 -20.08 10.45
N PRO A 61 22.11 -20.57 10.76
CA PRO A 61 23.04 -21.09 9.76
C PRO A 61 22.63 -22.45 9.13
N LEU A 62 21.46 -22.99 9.47
CA LEU A 62 20.82 -24.10 8.75
C LEU A 62 19.91 -23.63 7.61
N VAL A 63 19.68 -22.33 7.51
CA VAL A 63 18.97 -21.69 6.41
C VAL A 63 19.97 -21.04 5.46
N TYR A 64 19.78 -21.28 4.16
CA TYR A 64 20.62 -20.76 3.09
C TYR A 64 19.74 -20.01 2.10
N SER A 65 20.17 -18.85 1.62
CA SER A 65 19.41 -18.09 0.64
C SER A 65 20.28 -17.45 -0.44
N ALA A 66 19.62 -17.17 -1.55
CA ALA A 66 20.13 -16.32 -2.63
C ALA A 66 18.97 -15.65 -3.35
N THR A 67 19.20 -14.43 -3.83
CA THR A 67 18.35 -13.77 -4.82
C THR A 67 19.04 -13.85 -6.17
N THR A 68 18.39 -14.44 -7.19
CA THR A 68 19.01 -14.68 -8.49
C THR A 68 18.00 -14.74 -9.62
N TRP A 69 18.42 -14.33 -10.82
CA TRP A 69 17.63 -14.53 -12.04
C TRP A 69 17.59 -16.02 -12.39
N LEU A 70 16.39 -16.54 -12.62
CA LEU A 70 16.16 -17.89 -13.12
C LEU A 70 15.35 -17.81 -14.43
N THR A 71 15.77 -18.59 -15.42
CA THR A 71 15.03 -18.78 -16.67
C THR A 71 14.20 -20.05 -16.64
N THR A 72 13.37 -20.30 -17.64
CA THR A 72 12.67 -21.58 -17.79
C THR A 72 13.67 -22.73 -17.87
N GLY A 73 13.47 -23.76 -17.06
CA GLY A 73 14.34 -24.94 -17.01
C GLY A 73 14.43 -25.57 -15.65
N GLU A 74 15.29 -26.55 -15.52
CA GLU A 74 15.46 -27.34 -14.30
C GLU A 74 16.70 -26.91 -13.50
N PHE A 75 16.68 -27.15 -12.18
CA PHE A 75 17.86 -27.02 -11.32
C PHE A 75 17.84 -28.01 -10.16
N LYS A 76 19.00 -28.19 -9.52
CA LYS A 76 19.22 -28.87 -8.24
C LYS A 76 20.32 -28.17 -7.44
N LEU A 77 20.59 -28.62 -6.20
CA LEU A 77 21.54 -27.96 -5.32
C LEU A 77 22.77 -28.86 -5.10
N ALA A 78 23.95 -28.34 -5.42
CA ALA A 78 25.22 -28.96 -5.11
C ALA A 78 25.68 -28.59 -3.69
N THR A 79 26.35 -29.53 -3.02
CA THR A 79 26.89 -29.32 -1.67
C THR A 79 28.35 -28.86 -1.68
N ASN A 80 29.02 -28.95 -2.85
CA ASN A 80 30.39 -28.52 -3.06
C ASN A 80 30.63 -28.10 -4.52
N LYS A 81 30.97 -26.86 -4.75
CA LYS A 81 31.20 -26.32 -6.12
C LYS A 81 32.49 -26.83 -6.79
N TYR A 82 33.38 -27.42 -6.03
CA TYR A 82 34.67 -27.96 -6.52
C TYR A 82 34.63 -29.45 -6.83
N ALA A 83 33.50 -30.11 -6.55
CA ALA A 83 33.27 -31.50 -6.88
C ALA A 83 32.50 -31.66 -8.20
N ASP A 84 32.48 -32.86 -8.75
CA ASP A 84 31.66 -33.20 -9.92
C ASP A 84 30.22 -33.61 -9.52
N PHE A 85 29.43 -34.04 -10.50
CA PHE A 85 28.04 -34.50 -10.29
C PHE A 85 27.95 -35.85 -9.53
N GLY A 86 29.06 -36.50 -9.22
CA GLY A 86 29.09 -37.67 -8.37
C GLY A 86 28.93 -37.39 -6.87
N GLN A 87 28.97 -36.11 -6.48
CA GLN A 87 28.67 -35.68 -5.11
C GLN A 87 27.21 -35.90 -4.72
N SER A 88 26.93 -36.00 -3.41
CA SER A 88 25.55 -35.93 -2.93
C SER A 88 24.98 -34.55 -3.14
N MET A 89 23.86 -34.43 -3.84
CA MET A 89 23.16 -33.20 -4.14
C MET A 89 21.79 -33.23 -3.47
N PHE A 90 21.28 -32.03 -3.09
CA PHE A 90 19.88 -31.91 -2.74
C PHE A 90 19.06 -31.85 -4.01
N GLN A 91 18.01 -32.62 -4.02
CA GLN A 91 17.07 -32.79 -5.13
C GLN A 91 15.64 -32.59 -4.64
N ARG A 92 14.72 -32.28 -5.55
CA ARG A 92 13.31 -32.14 -5.25
C ARG A 92 12.73 -33.48 -4.75
N ASP A 93 11.92 -33.44 -3.69
CA ASP A 93 11.11 -34.59 -3.32
C ASP A 93 10.12 -34.94 -4.45
N ALA A 94 9.91 -36.23 -4.69
CA ALA A 94 9.08 -36.68 -5.80
C ALA A 94 7.60 -36.26 -5.68
N ALA A 95 7.09 -36.20 -4.43
CA ALA A 95 5.68 -35.90 -4.14
C ALA A 95 5.42 -34.44 -3.78
N ASP A 96 6.42 -33.73 -3.22
CA ASP A 96 6.26 -32.37 -2.69
C ASP A 96 7.40 -31.46 -3.19
N ALA A 97 7.05 -30.52 -4.06
CA ALA A 97 8.03 -29.58 -4.63
C ALA A 97 8.61 -28.58 -3.60
N THR A 98 8.00 -28.43 -2.43
CA THR A 98 8.51 -27.58 -1.33
C THR A 98 9.49 -28.33 -0.43
N LYS A 99 9.71 -29.62 -0.69
CA LYS A 99 10.63 -30.48 0.06
C LYS A 99 11.81 -30.94 -0.79
N MET A 100 12.88 -31.27 -0.10
CA MET A 100 14.10 -31.77 -0.72
C MET A 100 14.57 -33.06 -0.07
N VAL A 101 15.37 -33.84 -0.81
CA VAL A 101 16.06 -35.02 -0.35
C VAL A 101 17.55 -34.92 -0.70
N LEU A 102 18.41 -35.46 0.14
CA LEU A 102 19.83 -35.52 -0.15
C LEU A 102 20.16 -36.83 -0.87
N GLY A 103 20.55 -36.75 -2.13
CA GLY A 103 20.70 -37.92 -3.00
C GLY A 103 19.37 -38.50 -3.48
N GLY A 104 19.36 -39.77 -3.90
CA GLY A 104 18.16 -40.43 -4.43
C GLY A 104 17.98 -40.28 -5.94
N ASP A 105 16.74 -40.34 -6.40
CA ASP A 105 16.39 -40.19 -7.82
C ASP A 105 16.66 -38.73 -8.28
N ASP A 106 17.07 -38.55 -9.53
CA ASP A 106 17.49 -37.27 -10.08
C ASP A 106 16.28 -36.32 -10.36
N ASN A 107 15.44 -36.13 -9.36
CA ASN A 107 14.33 -35.20 -9.41
C ASN A 107 14.83 -33.75 -9.28
N LYS A 108 14.31 -32.86 -10.12
CA LYS A 108 14.73 -31.47 -10.20
C LYS A 108 13.55 -30.53 -9.95
N TRP A 109 13.84 -29.34 -9.44
CA TRP A 109 12.88 -28.25 -9.48
C TRP A 109 12.81 -27.69 -10.90
N ASN A 110 11.64 -27.29 -11.32
CA ASN A 110 11.42 -26.74 -12.66
C ASN A 110 10.87 -25.31 -12.55
N ILE A 111 11.57 -24.37 -13.15
CA ILE A 111 11.14 -22.99 -13.30
C ILE A 111 10.34 -22.89 -14.60
N THR A 112 9.10 -22.46 -14.52
CA THR A 112 8.20 -22.29 -15.67
C THR A 112 8.11 -20.87 -16.16
N GLU A 113 8.42 -19.90 -15.27
CA GLU A 113 8.36 -18.47 -15.56
C GLU A 113 9.70 -17.82 -15.27
N PRO A 114 10.37 -17.20 -16.26
CA PRO A 114 11.61 -16.47 -16.04
C PRO A 114 11.38 -15.26 -15.13
N ALA A 115 12.15 -15.14 -14.05
CA ALA A 115 12.14 -14.00 -13.14
C ALA A 115 13.36 -14.01 -12.21
N THR A 116 13.59 -12.92 -11.50
CA THR A 116 14.42 -12.97 -10.28
C THR A 116 13.64 -13.71 -9.19
N TYR A 117 14.31 -14.62 -8.49
CA TYR A 117 13.72 -15.39 -7.39
C TYR A 117 14.52 -15.23 -6.11
N ASP A 118 13.80 -15.12 -5.01
CA ASP A 118 14.31 -15.38 -3.68
C ASP A 118 14.20 -16.87 -3.43
N VAL A 119 15.35 -17.48 -3.27
CA VAL A 119 15.49 -18.92 -2.99
C VAL A 119 15.95 -19.08 -1.55
N GLU A 120 15.17 -19.78 -0.75
CA GLU A 120 15.50 -20.13 0.63
C GLU A 120 15.43 -21.64 0.83
N VAL A 121 16.45 -22.18 1.49
CA VAL A 121 16.62 -23.61 1.76
C VAL A 121 16.88 -23.80 3.25
N ASN A 122 16.07 -24.62 3.92
CA ASN A 122 16.30 -25.04 5.29
C ASN A 122 16.75 -26.52 5.30
N VAL A 123 18.02 -26.77 5.64
CA VAL A 123 18.58 -28.13 5.63
C VAL A 123 18.19 -28.94 6.87
N ALA A 124 17.68 -28.32 7.94
CA ALA A 124 17.15 -29.05 9.10
C ALA A 124 15.76 -29.61 8.79
N ASP A 125 14.88 -28.82 8.18
CA ASP A 125 13.51 -29.21 7.86
C ASP A 125 13.39 -29.86 6.48
N MET A 126 14.49 -29.87 5.71
CA MET A 126 14.56 -30.38 4.35
C MET A 126 13.53 -29.71 3.45
N THR A 127 13.44 -28.37 3.51
CA THR A 127 12.50 -27.56 2.76
C THR A 127 13.19 -26.55 1.85
N ILE A 128 12.49 -26.19 0.75
CA ILE A 128 12.87 -25.10 -0.16
C ILE A 128 11.69 -24.20 -0.42
N SER A 129 11.94 -22.91 -0.45
CA SER A 129 10.99 -21.87 -0.88
C SER A 129 11.54 -21.15 -2.12
N LEU A 130 10.70 -21.04 -3.13
CA LEU A 130 10.98 -20.30 -4.37
C LEU A 130 9.91 -19.22 -4.51
N LYS A 131 10.28 -17.98 -4.30
CA LYS A 131 9.38 -16.84 -4.46
C LYS A 131 9.96 -15.90 -5.50
N LYS A 132 9.13 -15.33 -6.37
CA LYS A 132 9.59 -14.26 -7.25
C LYS A 132 10.08 -13.12 -6.37
N HIS A 133 11.29 -12.67 -6.66
CA HIS A 133 11.89 -11.52 -5.98
C HIS A 133 11.23 -10.23 -6.48
N TYR A 134 10.83 -9.43 -5.54
CA TYR A 134 10.43 -8.06 -5.79
C TYR A 134 11.49 -7.18 -5.17
N ASP A 135 12.23 -6.44 -6.00
CA ASP A 135 13.28 -5.49 -5.60
C ASP A 135 12.71 -4.32 -4.79
N GLY A 136 12.11 -4.60 -3.63
CA GLY A 136 11.38 -3.60 -2.86
C GLY A 136 10.56 -2.69 -3.79
N PHE A 137 9.32 -2.46 -3.53
CA PHE A 137 8.48 -1.65 -4.41
C PHE A 137 9.17 -0.34 -4.80
N LYS A 138 9.45 -0.19 -6.10
CA LYS A 138 9.81 1.09 -6.69
C LYS A 138 8.50 1.80 -7.07
N ALA A 139 7.91 2.51 -6.14
CA ALA A 139 6.71 3.27 -6.43
C ALA A 139 6.72 4.58 -5.64
N ASP A 140 7.03 5.67 -6.30
CA ASP A 140 6.83 7.02 -5.75
C ASP A 140 5.34 7.38 -5.72
N CYS A 141 4.56 6.72 -6.56
CA CYS A 141 3.12 6.79 -6.69
C CYS A 141 2.56 5.50 -7.31
N MET A 142 1.25 5.31 -7.24
CA MET A 142 0.54 4.30 -8.03
C MET A 142 -0.63 4.96 -8.73
N LEU A 143 -0.52 5.12 -10.05
CA LEU A 143 -1.49 5.79 -10.91
C LEU A 143 -2.17 4.76 -11.82
N ILE A 144 -3.49 4.65 -11.78
CA ILE A 144 -4.26 3.77 -12.64
C ILE A 144 -4.55 4.51 -13.95
N LEU A 145 -4.12 3.92 -15.07
CA LEU A 145 -4.44 4.39 -16.42
C LEU A 145 -4.96 3.23 -17.26
N GLY A 146 -5.83 3.56 -18.20
CA GLY A 146 -6.39 2.59 -19.13
C GLY A 146 -7.83 2.90 -19.50
N ASP A 147 -8.33 2.23 -20.53
CA ASP A 147 -9.70 2.42 -21.01
C ASP A 147 -10.76 1.96 -19.98
N ALA A 148 -10.34 1.21 -18.94
CA ALA A 148 -11.20 0.78 -17.85
C ALA A 148 -11.60 1.92 -16.89
N VAL A 149 -10.78 2.96 -16.75
CA VAL A 149 -11.04 4.10 -15.85
C VAL A 149 -11.52 5.33 -16.62
N LYS A 150 -12.26 6.20 -15.95
CA LYS A 150 -12.89 7.39 -16.57
C LYS A 150 -11.90 8.38 -17.18
N SER A 151 -10.70 8.49 -16.61
CA SER A 151 -9.62 9.33 -17.13
C SER A 151 -8.92 8.71 -18.36
N GLY A 152 -9.16 7.45 -18.66
CA GLY A 152 -8.51 6.76 -19.79
C GLY A 152 -6.99 6.76 -19.65
N TRP A 153 -6.33 7.15 -20.73
CA TRP A 153 -4.86 7.25 -20.79
C TRP A 153 -4.34 8.68 -20.50
N ASP A 154 -5.15 9.53 -19.88
CA ASP A 154 -4.71 10.86 -19.45
C ASP A 154 -3.90 10.77 -18.15
N MET A 155 -2.57 10.85 -18.27
CA MET A 155 -1.65 10.81 -17.14
C MET A 155 -1.95 11.93 -16.13
N SER A 156 -2.30 13.12 -16.61
CA SER A 156 -2.53 14.29 -15.75
C SER A 156 -3.71 14.09 -14.81
N ASN A 157 -4.78 13.45 -15.30
CA ASN A 157 -6.01 13.19 -14.54
C ASN A 157 -6.16 11.71 -14.14
N SER A 158 -5.07 10.94 -14.17
CA SER A 158 -5.07 9.52 -13.77
C SER A 158 -5.54 9.33 -12.33
N VAL A 159 -6.08 8.15 -12.06
CA VAL A 159 -6.53 7.79 -10.71
C VAL A 159 -5.32 7.51 -9.83
N ALA A 160 -5.07 8.36 -8.85
CA ALA A 160 -4.00 8.15 -7.89
C ALA A 160 -4.48 7.29 -6.72
N MET A 161 -3.81 6.16 -6.50
CA MET A 161 -4.06 5.27 -5.36
C MET A 161 -3.47 5.85 -4.07
N LEU A 162 -3.96 5.39 -2.94
CA LEU A 162 -3.44 5.71 -1.61
C LEU A 162 -2.58 4.57 -1.09
N GLU A 163 -1.39 4.89 -0.60
CA GLU A 163 -0.58 3.97 0.15
C GLU A 163 -1.07 3.91 1.60
N GLY A 164 -1.35 2.70 2.06
CA GLY A 164 -1.67 2.42 3.46
C GLY A 164 -0.44 1.90 4.21
N GLU A 165 -0.32 0.59 4.35
CA GLU A 165 0.94 -0.01 4.80
C GLU A 165 2.00 0.13 3.70
N PRO A 166 3.30 0.23 4.05
CA PRO A 166 4.37 0.37 3.07
C PRO A 166 4.31 -0.67 1.95
N GLY A 167 4.22 -0.22 0.70
CA GLY A 167 4.10 -1.05 -0.49
C GLY A 167 2.70 -1.62 -0.76
N VAL A 168 1.69 -1.28 0.04
CA VAL A 168 0.30 -1.68 -0.18
C VAL A 168 -0.53 -0.46 -0.60
N TRP A 169 -0.96 -0.46 -1.85
CA TRP A 169 -1.69 0.63 -2.47
C TRP A 169 -3.15 0.26 -2.70
N THR A 170 -4.07 1.15 -2.39
CA THR A 170 -5.51 0.92 -2.52
C THR A 170 -6.21 2.04 -3.27
N ALA A 171 -7.25 1.67 -4.02
CA ALA A 171 -8.16 2.61 -4.64
C ALA A 171 -9.57 2.03 -4.69
N THR A 172 -10.59 2.85 -4.46
CA THR A 172 -11.98 2.50 -4.78
C THR A 172 -12.43 3.34 -5.96
N VAL A 173 -12.61 2.71 -7.14
CA VAL A 173 -12.94 3.40 -8.39
C VAL A 173 -13.78 2.52 -9.30
N TYR A 174 -14.45 3.15 -10.28
CA TYR A 174 -15.17 2.48 -11.34
C TYR A 174 -14.21 1.87 -12.36
N LEU A 175 -14.49 0.63 -12.75
CA LEU A 175 -13.85 -0.06 -13.87
C LEU A 175 -14.90 -0.48 -14.90
N ALA A 176 -14.67 -0.13 -16.16
CA ALA A 176 -15.47 -0.61 -17.28
C ALA A 176 -15.15 -2.07 -17.61
N ALA A 177 -16.18 -2.85 -18.00
CA ALA A 177 -16.00 -4.25 -18.37
C ALA A 177 -15.13 -4.42 -19.62
N ASP A 178 -14.32 -5.46 -19.64
CA ASP A 178 -13.49 -5.90 -20.77
C ASP A 178 -12.53 -4.81 -21.30
N GLN A 179 -12.28 -3.76 -20.51
CA GLN A 179 -11.36 -2.69 -20.81
C GLN A 179 -10.07 -2.85 -20.00
N GLY A 180 -8.93 -2.57 -20.65
CA GLY A 180 -7.61 -2.74 -20.06
C GLY A 180 -7.19 -1.57 -19.16
N PHE A 181 -6.52 -1.88 -18.04
CA PHE A 181 -5.81 -0.91 -17.21
C PHE A 181 -4.49 -1.47 -16.68
N LYS A 182 -3.59 -0.59 -16.31
CA LYS A 182 -2.31 -0.89 -15.66
C LYS A 182 -1.89 0.26 -14.74
N PHE A 183 -0.76 0.11 -14.07
CA PHE A 183 -0.31 1.08 -13.08
C PHE A 183 0.99 1.75 -13.53
N TYR A 184 1.09 3.05 -13.27
CA TYR A 184 2.31 3.82 -13.42
C TYR A 184 2.83 4.17 -12.03
N ALA A 185 4.09 3.85 -11.78
CA ALA A 185 4.72 3.95 -10.46
C ALA A 185 5.70 5.11 -10.35
N GLU A 186 5.88 5.85 -11.45
CA GLU A 186 6.68 7.07 -11.52
C GLU A 186 5.81 8.26 -11.88
N ASN A 187 6.14 9.39 -11.28
CA ASN A 187 5.41 10.63 -11.43
C ASN A 187 5.61 11.25 -12.83
N ASP A 188 4.50 11.60 -13.50
CA ASP A 188 4.43 12.36 -14.76
C ASP A 188 5.27 11.80 -15.93
N ILE A 189 5.58 10.47 -15.93
CA ILE A 189 6.38 9.81 -16.96
C ILE A 189 5.57 8.70 -17.63
N PHE A 190 5.01 8.98 -18.82
CA PHE A 190 4.17 8.03 -19.55
C PHE A 190 4.89 6.74 -19.95
N ASN A 191 6.19 6.79 -20.22
CA ASN A 191 7.04 5.62 -20.52
C ASN A 191 7.89 5.18 -19.31
N GLY A 192 7.58 5.67 -18.12
CA GLY A 192 8.26 5.34 -16.89
C GLY A 192 7.96 3.94 -16.38
N PHE A 193 8.40 3.68 -15.16
CA PHE A 193 8.22 2.41 -14.50
C PHE A 193 6.74 2.09 -14.26
N GLN A 194 6.33 0.88 -14.59
CA GLN A 194 4.94 0.46 -14.56
C GLN A 194 4.81 -0.90 -13.87
N TYR A 195 3.62 -1.14 -13.31
CA TYR A 195 3.16 -2.47 -12.93
C TYR A 195 2.01 -2.92 -13.83
N ARG A 196 2.03 -4.19 -14.23
CA ARG A 196 1.14 -4.75 -15.23
C ARG A 196 0.86 -6.23 -14.99
N ALA A 197 -0.02 -6.83 -15.80
CA ALA A 197 -0.28 -8.25 -15.75
C ALA A 197 0.95 -9.06 -16.19
N ALA A 198 1.10 -10.27 -15.65
CA ALA A 198 2.11 -11.21 -16.09
C ALA A 198 1.72 -11.85 -17.44
N GLY A 199 2.72 -12.17 -18.28
CA GLY A 199 2.50 -12.84 -19.56
C GLY A 199 2.29 -11.89 -20.74
N GLU A 200 1.79 -12.42 -21.86
CA GLU A 200 1.66 -11.69 -23.14
C GLU A 200 0.26 -11.10 -23.34
N GLU A 201 -0.75 -11.72 -22.77
CA GLU A 201 -2.15 -11.36 -22.94
C GLU A 201 -2.68 -10.53 -21.76
N ASN A 202 -3.80 -9.84 -21.98
CA ASN A 202 -4.53 -9.20 -20.87
C ASN A 202 -5.12 -10.25 -19.93
N VAL A 203 -5.15 -9.91 -18.63
CA VAL A 203 -5.63 -10.81 -17.58
C VAL A 203 -6.95 -10.30 -17.02
N THR A 204 -8.00 -11.10 -17.11
CA THR A 204 -9.27 -10.82 -16.44
C THR A 204 -9.17 -11.21 -14.97
N LEU A 205 -9.34 -10.24 -14.11
CA LEU A 205 -9.28 -10.41 -12.66
C LEU A 205 -10.54 -11.09 -12.14
N ALA A 206 -10.36 -12.15 -11.35
CA ALA A 206 -11.45 -12.76 -10.59
C ALA A 206 -11.60 -12.06 -9.24
N GLU A 207 -12.84 -11.77 -8.84
CA GLU A 207 -13.12 -11.08 -7.57
C GLU A 207 -12.55 -11.84 -6.37
N GLY A 208 -11.81 -11.15 -5.53
CA GLY A 208 -11.17 -11.68 -4.32
C GLY A 208 -9.95 -12.57 -4.55
N ALA A 209 -9.62 -12.91 -5.80
CA ALA A 209 -8.46 -13.72 -6.11
C ALA A 209 -7.19 -12.83 -6.25
N ALA A 210 -6.10 -13.26 -5.62
CA ALA A 210 -4.80 -12.65 -5.83
C ALA A 210 -4.26 -13.04 -7.22
N THR A 211 -3.91 -12.04 -8.03
CA THR A 211 -3.33 -12.20 -9.36
C THR A 211 -1.93 -11.60 -9.38
N SER A 212 -1.03 -12.19 -10.13
CA SER A 212 0.36 -11.73 -10.23
C SER A 212 0.43 -10.31 -10.82
N LEU A 213 1.08 -9.42 -10.08
CA LEU A 213 1.41 -8.04 -10.44
C LEU A 213 2.92 -7.96 -10.66
N VAL A 214 3.34 -7.63 -11.88
CA VAL A 214 4.76 -7.62 -12.24
C VAL A 214 5.20 -6.26 -12.75
N SER A 215 6.47 -5.94 -12.55
CA SER A 215 7.02 -4.69 -13.06
C SER A 215 7.25 -4.74 -14.58
N SER A 216 7.33 -3.56 -15.20
CA SER A 216 7.66 -3.41 -16.62
C SER A 216 9.09 -3.85 -16.96
N GLU A 217 9.97 -3.99 -15.97
CA GLU A 217 11.31 -4.57 -16.12
C GLU A 217 11.26 -6.09 -16.28
N VAL A 218 10.35 -6.74 -15.54
CA VAL A 218 10.15 -8.20 -15.55
C VAL A 218 9.31 -8.62 -16.75
N ASN A 219 8.19 -7.96 -17.01
CA ASN A 219 7.37 -8.22 -18.19
C ASN A 219 7.40 -7.01 -19.13
N ARG A 220 8.00 -7.17 -20.30
CA ARG A 220 8.10 -6.11 -21.33
C ARG A 220 6.88 -6.04 -22.25
N ASN A 221 5.98 -7.03 -22.20
CA ASN A 221 4.74 -6.99 -22.95
C ASN A 221 3.78 -5.95 -22.35
N ASP A 222 2.96 -5.34 -23.18
CA ASP A 222 1.99 -4.31 -22.73
C ASP A 222 0.68 -4.95 -22.24
N SER A 223 0.78 -6.05 -21.51
CA SER A 223 -0.38 -6.75 -20.93
C SER A 223 -1.02 -5.93 -19.82
N LYS A 224 -2.33 -5.97 -19.76
CA LYS A 224 -3.16 -5.17 -18.88
C LYS A 224 -4.05 -6.05 -18.00
N PHE A 225 -4.55 -5.50 -16.93
CA PHE A 225 -5.64 -6.09 -16.16
C PHE A 225 -6.97 -5.62 -16.74
N GLN A 226 -8.02 -6.43 -16.60
CA GLN A 226 -9.39 -6.08 -16.91
C GLN A 226 -10.35 -6.78 -15.96
N VAL A 227 -11.59 -6.32 -15.89
CA VAL A 227 -12.68 -6.98 -15.15
C VAL A 227 -13.76 -7.44 -16.14
N ALA A 228 -14.43 -8.57 -15.85
CA ALA A 228 -15.48 -9.09 -16.72
C ALA A 228 -16.80 -8.29 -16.62
N GLU A 229 -17.05 -7.65 -15.49
CA GLU A 229 -18.27 -6.87 -15.25
C GLU A 229 -17.90 -5.46 -14.85
N ALA A 230 -18.62 -4.48 -15.42
CA ALA A 230 -18.45 -3.08 -15.02
C ALA A 230 -18.97 -2.83 -13.60
N GLY A 231 -18.35 -1.89 -12.89
CA GLY A 231 -18.77 -1.50 -11.56
C GLY A 231 -17.68 -0.77 -10.78
N ASN A 232 -18.00 -0.36 -9.56
CA ASN A 232 -17.03 0.18 -8.63
C ASN A 232 -16.30 -0.97 -7.92
N TYR A 233 -14.98 -0.89 -7.88
CA TYR A 233 -14.12 -1.90 -7.27
C TYR A 233 -13.18 -1.28 -6.26
N VAL A 234 -12.94 -1.99 -5.17
CA VAL A 234 -11.78 -1.82 -4.33
C VAL A 234 -10.63 -2.59 -4.96
N ILE A 235 -9.60 -1.89 -5.38
CA ILE A 235 -8.37 -2.44 -5.96
C ILE A 235 -7.30 -2.39 -4.88
N THR A 236 -6.59 -3.48 -4.65
CA THR A 236 -5.42 -3.53 -3.77
C THR A 236 -4.23 -4.08 -4.55
N CYS A 237 -3.16 -3.28 -4.61
CA CYS A 237 -1.86 -3.70 -5.12
C CYS A 237 -0.92 -3.89 -3.93
N ASP A 238 -0.53 -5.12 -3.66
CA ASP A 238 0.49 -5.46 -2.67
C ASP A 238 1.81 -5.72 -3.40
N LEU A 239 2.69 -4.72 -3.40
CA LEU A 239 3.99 -4.82 -4.06
C LEU A 239 4.94 -5.76 -3.31
N ASN A 240 4.75 -5.94 -1.99
CA ASN A 240 5.56 -6.88 -1.19
C ASN A 240 5.23 -8.34 -1.57
N ALA A 241 3.95 -8.61 -1.84
CA ALA A 241 3.50 -9.93 -2.30
C ALA A 241 3.55 -10.06 -3.84
N GLY A 242 3.73 -8.95 -4.58
CA GLY A 242 3.64 -8.91 -6.03
C GLY A 242 2.27 -9.32 -6.56
N THR A 243 1.21 -8.84 -5.93
CA THR A 243 -0.16 -9.23 -6.27
C THR A 243 -1.09 -8.04 -6.41
N ILE A 244 -2.11 -8.21 -7.26
CA ILE A 244 -3.29 -7.37 -7.32
C ILE A 244 -4.52 -8.20 -6.92
N THR A 245 -5.42 -7.59 -6.16
CA THR A 245 -6.77 -8.09 -5.90
C THR A 245 -7.80 -7.04 -6.23
N VAL A 246 -8.98 -7.48 -6.69
CA VAL A 246 -10.15 -6.62 -6.89
C VAL A 246 -11.34 -7.20 -6.14
N LYS A 247 -12.14 -6.34 -5.53
CA LYS A 247 -13.40 -6.70 -4.90
C LYS A 247 -14.45 -5.66 -5.27
N LYS A 248 -15.67 -6.06 -5.64
CA LYS A 248 -16.77 -5.10 -5.85
C LYS A 248 -16.97 -4.27 -4.59
N ALA A 249 -17.03 -2.95 -4.74
CA ALA A 249 -17.35 -2.04 -3.65
C ALA A 249 -18.84 -2.18 -3.29
N ASP A 250 -19.19 -1.87 -2.05
CA ASP A 250 -20.59 -1.92 -1.59
C ASP A 250 -21.45 -0.85 -2.31
N TYR A 251 -20.84 0.28 -2.70
CA TYR A 251 -21.50 1.36 -3.41
C TYR A 251 -21.40 1.17 -4.93
N GLN A 252 -22.57 1.09 -5.62
CA GLN A 252 -22.68 0.89 -7.06
C GLN A 252 -23.61 1.91 -7.77
N ASP A 253 -24.15 2.89 -7.05
CA ASP A 253 -25.17 3.80 -7.60
C ASP A 253 -24.61 4.77 -8.65
N ASN A 254 -23.36 5.22 -8.50
CA ASN A 254 -22.69 6.12 -9.43
C ASN A 254 -21.23 5.70 -9.62
N GLU A 255 -20.64 6.01 -10.78
CA GLU A 255 -19.25 5.73 -11.12
C GLU A 255 -18.29 6.55 -10.26
N ILE A 256 -17.45 5.90 -9.47
CA ILE A 256 -16.43 6.55 -8.67
C ILE A 256 -15.24 6.88 -9.56
N VAL A 257 -14.90 8.17 -9.67
CA VAL A 257 -13.83 8.65 -10.58
C VAL A 257 -12.48 8.78 -9.88
N TYR A 258 -12.46 9.14 -8.60
CA TYR A 258 -11.22 9.41 -7.85
C TYR A 258 -11.12 8.51 -6.62
N ALA A 259 -9.95 7.97 -6.34
CA ALA A 259 -9.70 7.24 -5.08
C ALA A 259 -9.51 8.21 -3.90
N ALA A 260 -8.95 9.38 -4.16
CA ALA A 260 -8.81 10.49 -3.21
C ALA A 260 -8.73 11.81 -3.98
N LEU A 261 -8.83 12.91 -3.26
CA LEU A 261 -8.59 14.28 -3.73
C LEU A 261 -7.65 14.97 -2.74
N TRP A 262 -7.03 16.08 -3.14
CA TRP A 262 -6.01 16.73 -2.30
C TRP A 262 -6.25 18.23 -2.23
N LEU A 263 -6.29 18.75 -0.99
CA LEU A 263 -6.44 20.17 -0.70
C LEU A 263 -5.05 20.81 -0.59
N VAL A 264 -4.82 21.88 -1.32
CA VAL A 264 -3.59 22.68 -1.33
C VAL A 264 -3.92 24.17 -1.34
N GLY A 265 -3.00 25.00 -0.91
CA GLY A 265 -3.15 26.45 -0.94
C GLY A 265 -2.57 27.12 0.30
N ASP A 266 -2.41 28.44 0.25
CA ASP A 266 -1.85 29.24 1.35
C ASP A 266 -2.57 29.01 2.68
N ALA A 267 -3.86 28.64 2.63
CA ALA A 267 -4.66 28.34 3.80
C ALA A 267 -4.28 27.01 4.48
N THR A 268 -3.59 26.09 3.82
CA THR A 268 -3.13 24.82 4.43
C THR A 268 -1.79 25.02 5.13
N GLU A 269 -1.41 24.07 6.00
CA GLU A 269 -0.14 24.10 6.74
C GLU A 269 1.05 24.19 5.78
N ASN A 270 1.08 23.32 4.77
CA ASN A 270 2.19 23.18 3.82
C ASN A 270 2.00 24.01 2.53
N GLY A 271 0.99 24.87 2.49
CA GLY A 271 0.76 25.79 1.36
C GLY A 271 0.46 25.03 0.05
N TRP A 272 1.17 25.42 -0.99
CA TRP A 272 1.03 24.86 -2.34
C TRP A 272 1.90 23.62 -2.58
N ASP A 273 2.45 22.99 -1.54
CA ASP A 273 3.30 21.80 -1.67
C ASP A 273 2.46 20.54 -1.95
N LEU A 274 2.56 20.01 -3.18
CA LEU A 274 1.91 18.77 -3.59
C LEU A 274 2.52 17.52 -2.93
N GLY A 275 3.72 17.62 -2.37
CA GLY A 275 4.34 16.53 -1.62
C GLY A 275 3.62 16.26 -0.29
N GLN A 276 3.05 17.33 0.32
CA GLN A 276 2.41 17.28 1.63
C GLN A 276 1.02 17.94 1.65
N PRO A 277 0.10 17.59 0.75
CA PRO A 277 -1.25 18.15 0.71
C PRO A 277 -2.12 17.56 1.81
N VAL A 278 -3.25 18.20 2.11
CA VAL A 278 -4.28 17.60 2.95
C VAL A 278 -5.09 16.61 2.10
N VAL A 279 -5.13 15.34 2.51
CA VAL A 279 -5.91 14.31 1.81
C VAL A 279 -7.39 14.48 2.11
N LEU A 280 -8.20 14.62 1.07
CA LEU A 280 -9.65 14.47 1.12
C LEU A 280 -9.99 13.01 0.79
N ALA A 281 -10.27 12.22 1.82
CA ALA A 281 -10.59 10.81 1.68
C ALA A 281 -12.05 10.59 1.31
N GLN A 282 -12.34 9.52 0.60
CA GLN A 282 -13.71 9.08 0.33
C GLN A 282 -14.46 8.82 1.65
N ASN A 283 -15.69 9.29 1.72
CA ASN A 283 -16.57 8.97 2.83
C ASN A 283 -17.04 7.51 2.73
N ALA A 284 -16.92 6.75 3.80
CA ALA A 284 -17.25 5.33 3.82
C ALA A 284 -18.70 5.01 3.45
N SER A 285 -19.65 5.89 3.77
CA SER A 285 -21.07 5.70 3.48
C SER A 285 -21.49 6.22 2.09
N ASN A 286 -20.73 7.17 1.53
CA ASN A 286 -20.97 7.73 0.21
C ASN A 286 -19.64 8.16 -0.42
N PRO A 287 -19.01 7.31 -1.24
CA PRO A 287 -17.71 7.59 -1.83
C PRO A 287 -17.68 8.70 -2.88
N MET A 288 -18.86 9.26 -3.25
CA MET A 288 -18.94 10.48 -4.06
C MET A 288 -18.63 11.73 -3.24
N VAL A 289 -18.52 11.59 -1.91
CA VAL A 289 -18.21 12.65 -0.96
C VAL A 289 -16.81 12.46 -0.42
N TYR A 290 -15.97 13.49 -0.55
CA TYR A 290 -14.58 13.50 -0.08
C TYR A 290 -14.46 14.44 1.11
N THR A 291 -13.83 13.99 2.19
CA THR A 291 -13.82 14.71 3.46
C THR A 291 -12.42 14.79 4.08
N ALA A 292 -12.15 15.89 4.76
CA ALA A 292 -11.02 16.05 5.66
C ALA A 292 -11.37 16.96 6.83
N THR A 293 -10.68 16.76 7.94
CA THR A 293 -10.61 17.77 9.01
C THR A 293 -9.19 18.30 9.04
N ALA A 294 -9.00 19.60 8.88
CA ALA A 294 -7.70 20.25 8.77
C ALA A 294 -7.62 21.54 9.58
N ASP A 295 -6.44 21.87 10.09
CA ASP A 295 -6.13 23.16 10.62
C ASP A 295 -5.82 24.10 9.44
N LEU A 296 -6.65 25.12 9.24
CA LEU A 296 -6.52 26.10 8.16
C LEU A 296 -6.19 27.47 8.74
N LYS A 297 -5.38 28.25 8.02
CA LYS A 297 -5.07 29.65 8.29
C LYS A 297 -5.69 30.55 7.23
N GLU A 298 -5.63 31.88 7.43
CA GLU A 298 -6.07 32.82 6.39
C GLU A 298 -5.29 32.60 5.09
N GLY A 299 -5.99 32.56 3.97
CA GLY A 299 -5.41 32.30 2.66
C GLY A 299 -6.37 31.66 1.68
N GLU A 300 -5.84 31.26 0.55
CA GLU A 300 -6.60 30.59 -0.52
C GLU A 300 -6.35 29.07 -0.50
N LEU A 301 -7.31 28.33 -1.05
CA LEU A 301 -7.19 26.89 -1.26
C LEU A 301 -7.94 26.43 -2.51
N GLN A 302 -7.47 25.30 -3.08
CA GLN A 302 -8.12 24.55 -4.15
C GLN A 302 -7.98 23.06 -3.90
N VAL A 303 -8.72 22.24 -4.65
CA VAL A 303 -8.64 20.78 -4.59
C VAL A 303 -8.08 20.24 -5.90
N VAL A 304 -6.94 19.55 -5.85
CA VAL A 304 -6.33 18.91 -7.03
C VAL A 304 -6.81 17.47 -7.17
N VAL A 305 -7.01 17.00 -8.39
CA VAL A 305 -7.50 15.65 -8.67
C VAL A 305 -6.38 14.61 -8.72
N ASN A 306 -5.12 15.06 -8.88
CA ASN A 306 -3.94 14.21 -8.83
C ASN A 306 -2.73 15.02 -8.33
N LYS A 307 -2.21 14.69 -7.16
CA LYS A 307 -1.06 15.38 -6.55
C LYS A 307 0.28 15.06 -7.21
N PHE A 308 0.34 13.99 -7.98
CA PHE A 308 1.59 13.47 -8.55
C PHE A 308 1.94 14.05 -9.92
N THR A 309 1.16 14.98 -10.45
CA THR A 309 1.33 15.50 -11.83
C THR A 309 1.82 16.94 -11.90
N ASN A 310 2.44 17.43 -10.83
CA ASN A 310 3.06 18.77 -10.77
C ASN A 310 2.15 19.90 -11.29
N TYR A 311 0.89 19.96 -10.78
CA TYR A 311 -0.16 20.90 -11.21
C TYR A 311 -0.62 20.79 -12.68
N ASN A 312 -0.28 19.71 -13.38
CA ASN A 312 -0.83 19.45 -14.71
C ASN A 312 -2.25 18.87 -14.69
N SER A 313 -2.72 18.41 -13.51
CA SER A 313 -4.08 17.89 -13.37
C SER A 313 -5.14 19.00 -13.36
N ASP A 314 -6.39 18.60 -13.62
CA ASP A 314 -7.55 19.44 -13.32
C ASP A 314 -7.64 19.72 -11.81
N VAL A 315 -8.35 20.78 -11.47
CA VAL A 315 -8.59 21.19 -10.10
C VAL A 315 -10.06 21.54 -9.89
N TYR A 316 -10.54 21.38 -8.66
CA TYR A 316 -11.80 22.00 -8.24
C TYR A 316 -11.49 23.32 -7.56
N VAL A 317 -12.23 24.35 -7.98
CA VAL A 317 -12.20 25.71 -7.46
C VAL A 317 -13.61 26.17 -7.11
N SER A 318 -13.74 27.30 -6.42
CA SER A 318 -15.03 27.92 -6.09
C SER A 318 -15.72 28.45 -7.34
N ASP A 319 -17.04 28.34 -7.41
CA ASP A 319 -17.83 29.19 -8.30
C ASP A 319 -17.67 30.68 -7.92
N ALA A 320 -17.57 31.55 -8.91
CA ALA A 320 -17.32 32.97 -8.69
C ALA A 320 -18.48 33.68 -7.96
N THR A 321 -19.69 33.13 -8.03
CA THR A 321 -20.92 33.69 -7.46
C THR A 321 -21.44 32.94 -6.24
N ASP A 322 -21.00 31.68 -6.04
CA ASP A 322 -21.50 30.83 -4.98
C ASP A 322 -20.37 29.90 -4.45
N ALA A 323 -19.76 30.30 -3.34
CA ALA A 323 -18.66 29.55 -2.74
C ALA A 323 -19.04 28.15 -2.23
N THR A 324 -20.32 27.80 -2.16
CA THR A 324 -20.78 26.44 -1.83
C THR A 324 -20.77 25.52 -3.05
N LYS A 325 -20.49 26.03 -4.24
CA LYS A 325 -20.33 25.26 -5.47
C LYS A 325 -18.87 25.06 -5.84
N ALA A 326 -18.57 23.88 -6.32
CA ALA A 326 -17.26 23.50 -6.85
C ALA A 326 -17.32 23.43 -8.37
N ILE A 327 -16.35 24.02 -9.04
CA ILE A 327 -16.20 23.94 -10.50
C ILE A 327 -14.89 23.22 -10.79
N ARG A 328 -14.95 22.15 -11.59
CA ARG A 328 -13.75 21.50 -12.12
C ARG A 328 -13.24 22.29 -13.32
N VAL A 329 -11.99 22.70 -13.26
CA VAL A 329 -11.32 23.45 -14.33
C VAL A 329 -9.98 22.81 -14.66
N ASN A 330 -9.53 22.95 -15.91
CA ASN A 330 -8.21 22.47 -16.31
C ASN A 330 -7.08 23.38 -15.81
N LYS A 331 -5.84 22.92 -15.95
CA LYS A 331 -4.64 23.63 -15.46
C LYS A 331 -4.47 25.05 -16.03
N ASP A 332 -4.95 25.29 -17.25
CA ASP A 332 -4.77 26.56 -18.00
C ASP A 332 -5.94 27.54 -17.75
N SER A 333 -6.99 27.11 -17.09
CA SER A 333 -8.14 27.94 -16.78
C SER A 333 -7.84 28.95 -15.66
N GLU A 334 -8.52 30.06 -15.68
CA GLU A 334 -8.55 31.01 -14.55
C GLU A 334 -9.17 30.31 -13.32
N LYS A 335 -8.57 30.50 -12.15
CA LYS A 335 -8.94 29.80 -10.92
C LYS A 335 -9.50 30.79 -9.90
N ASN A 336 -10.76 30.59 -9.51
CA ASN A 336 -11.36 31.28 -8.38
C ASN A 336 -11.26 30.37 -7.14
N ASN A 337 -10.17 30.50 -6.38
CA ASN A 337 -9.91 29.67 -5.21
C ASN A 337 -10.87 29.98 -4.04
N TRP A 338 -11.18 28.99 -3.20
CA TRP A 338 -11.85 29.27 -1.92
C TRP A 338 -10.95 30.11 -1.03
N LYS A 339 -11.57 30.99 -0.20
CA LYS A 339 -10.85 31.86 0.73
C LYS A 339 -11.21 31.53 2.16
N ILE A 340 -10.21 31.30 2.97
CA ILE A 340 -10.31 31.19 4.42
C ILE A 340 -9.96 32.54 5.01
N THR A 341 -10.87 33.12 5.77
CA THR A 341 -10.74 34.47 6.36
C THR A 341 -10.41 34.47 7.84
N GLU A 342 -10.39 33.30 8.47
CA GLU A 342 -10.10 33.15 9.89
C GLU A 342 -9.39 31.81 10.16
N ALA A 343 -8.29 31.81 10.87
CA ALA A 343 -7.58 30.60 11.23
C ALA A 343 -8.40 29.70 12.17
N GLY A 344 -8.27 28.38 12.06
CA GLY A 344 -8.93 27.40 12.93
C GLY A 344 -8.97 26.02 12.34
N LYS A 345 -9.60 25.11 13.07
CA LYS A 345 -9.87 23.75 12.58
C LYS A 345 -11.16 23.75 11.76
N TYR A 346 -11.11 23.12 10.58
CA TYR A 346 -12.22 23.08 9.64
C TYR A 346 -12.55 21.65 9.23
N ASP A 347 -13.85 21.37 9.08
CA ASP A 347 -14.32 20.21 8.34
C ASP A 347 -14.57 20.63 6.89
N VAL A 348 -13.85 20.00 5.98
CA VAL A 348 -13.93 20.22 4.53
C VAL A 348 -14.62 19.04 3.89
N LYS A 349 -15.62 19.30 3.06
CA LYS A 349 -16.41 18.29 2.37
C LYS A 349 -16.67 18.71 0.94
N LEU A 350 -16.19 17.92 -0.04
CA LEU A 350 -16.48 18.07 -1.46
C LEU A 350 -17.36 16.90 -1.92
N ASN A 351 -18.55 17.17 -2.44
CA ASN A 351 -19.39 16.19 -3.13
C ASN A 351 -19.22 16.37 -4.65
N VAL A 352 -18.58 15.40 -5.30
CA VAL A 352 -18.29 15.46 -6.74
C VAL A 352 -19.51 15.11 -7.61
N LEU A 353 -20.55 14.50 -7.04
CA LEU A 353 -21.78 14.22 -7.76
C LEU A 353 -22.63 15.49 -7.94
N ASP A 354 -22.77 16.28 -6.86
CA ASP A 354 -23.57 17.50 -6.85
C ASP A 354 -22.73 18.75 -7.13
N ASN A 355 -21.40 18.59 -7.21
CA ASN A 355 -20.45 19.68 -7.32
C ASN A 355 -20.62 20.73 -6.22
N THR A 356 -20.72 20.26 -4.97
CA THR A 356 -20.87 21.14 -3.80
C THR A 356 -19.67 21.04 -2.87
N MET A 357 -19.29 22.21 -2.32
CA MET A 357 -18.22 22.35 -1.33
C MET A 357 -18.79 22.89 -0.01
N SER A 358 -18.37 22.29 1.09
CA SER A 358 -18.67 22.77 2.43
C SER A 358 -17.36 22.89 3.22
N ILE A 359 -17.07 24.07 3.73
CA ILE A 359 -15.90 24.37 4.55
C ILE A 359 -16.43 24.99 5.85
N ILE A 360 -16.53 24.19 6.91
CA ILE A 360 -17.15 24.60 8.17
C ILE A 360 -16.09 24.64 9.27
N LYS A 361 -15.93 25.81 9.89
CA LYS A 361 -15.05 25.97 11.03
C LYS A 361 -15.60 25.19 12.23
N ASN A 362 -14.76 24.30 12.79
CA ASN A 362 -15.06 23.61 14.03
C ASN A 362 -14.94 24.61 15.17
N ILE A 363 -16.04 25.15 15.60
CA ILE A 363 -16.08 25.92 16.84
C ILE A 363 -16.09 24.85 17.95
N PRO A 364 -15.04 24.77 18.81
CA PRO A 364 -15.13 23.95 19.99
C PRO A 364 -16.41 24.38 20.71
N SER A 365 -17.40 23.48 20.83
CA SER A 365 -18.52 23.77 21.71
C SER A 365 -17.89 24.07 23.07
N ALA A 366 -18.01 25.32 23.49
CA ALA A 366 -17.50 25.80 24.76
C ALA A 366 -18.24 25.10 25.92
N ILE A 367 -18.02 23.80 26.04
CA ILE A 367 -18.29 23.01 27.23
C ILE A 367 -16.93 22.47 27.69
N SER A 368 -16.09 23.37 28.12
CA SER A 368 -14.88 23.04 28.86
C SER A 368 -14.63 24.09 29.92
N SER A 369 -15.05 23.79 31.04
CA SER A 369 -14.35 23.86 32.31
C SER A 369 -15.36 23.55 33.41
N VAL A 370 -15.44 22.31 33.79
CA VAL A 370 -15.80 21.99 35.17
C VAL A 370 -14.68 22.62 36.00
N ASN A 371 -14.94 23.77 36.58
CA ASN A 371 -14.11 24.26 37.64
C ASN A 371 -14.13 23.21 38.76
N ALA A 372 -12.97 22.59 38.98
CA ALA A 372 -12.73 21.64 40.07
C ALA A 372 -12.69 22.30 41.45
N ASN A 373 -13.50 23.33 41.66
CA ASN A 373 -13.77 23.91 42.97
C ASN A 373 -15.17 23.48 43.35
N GLY A 374 -15.26 22.64 44.39
CA GLY A 374 -16.43 21.92 44.86
C GLY A 374 -17.61 22.74 45.36
N GLU A 375 -18.00 23.82 44.67
CA GLU A 375 -19.28 24.48 44.91
C GLU A 375 -20.31 23.94 43.91
N GLN A 376 -21.35 23.31 44.40
CA GLN A 376 -22.45 22.90 43.57
C GLN A 376 -23.10 24.13 42.95
N ALA A 377 -23.11 24.16 41.60
CA ALA A 377 -23.79 25.23 40.84
C ALA A 377 -25.27 25.31 41.29
N PRO A 378 -25.85 26.54 41.44
CA PRO A 378 -27.22 26.67 41.83
C PRO A 378 -28.18 25.96 40.87
N VAL A 379 -29.21 25.36 41.44
CA VAL A 379 -30.29 24.72 40.67
C VAL A 379 -31.22 25.81 40.14
N GLU A 380 -31.43 25.84 38.85
CA GLU A 380 -32.36 26.72 38.15
C GLU A 380 -33.48 25.92 37.50
N TYR A 381 -34.69 26.45 37.52
CA TYR A 381 -35.85 25.86 36.87
C TYR A 381 -36.40 26.73 35.77
N TYR A 382 -36.84 26.09 34.67
CA TYR A 382 -37.42 26.77 33.53
C TYR A 382 -38.74 26.07 33.11
N THR A 383 -39.70 26.84 32.60
CA THR A 383 -40.88 26.24 31.97
C THR A 383 -40.44 25.54 30.67
N LEU A 384 -41.37 24.78 30.05
CA LEU A 384 -41.07 24.12 28.75
C LEU A 384 -40.88 25.14 27.61
N GLU A 385 -41.36 26.37 27.77
CA GLU A 385 -41.16 27.50 26.87
C GLU A 385 -39.86 28.27 27.14
N GLY A 386 -39.06 27.85 28.11
CA GLY A 386 -37.73 28.40 28.42
C GLY A 386 -37.74 29.60 29.39
N MET A 387 -38.86 29.93 30.01
CA MET A 387 -38.95 31.01 31.03
C MET A 387 -38.41 30.52 32.38
N ARG A 388 -37.52 31.30 33.01
CA ARG A 388 -36.98 30.97 34.33
C ARG A 388 -38.04 31.06 35.43
N VAL A 389 -38.06 30.05 36.32
CA VAL A 389 -39.00 29.97 37.42
C VAL A 389 -38.27 29.90 38.76
N ASN A 390 -38.46 30.88 39.64
CA ASN A 390 -37.75 30.94 40.91
C ASN A 390 -38.27 29.94 41.95
N GLN A 391 -39.56 29.61 41.88
CA GLN A 391 -40.21 28.60 42.74
C GLN A 391 -41.13 27.73 41.89
N PRO A 392 -40.69 26.52 41.49
CA PRO A 392 -41.52 25.64 40.68
C PRO A 392 -42.68 25.10 41.50
N VAL A 393 -43.92 25.36 41.04
CA VAL A 393 -45.16 24.76 41.59
C VAL A 393 -45.38 23.41 40.92
N LYS A 394 -46.48 22.72 41.29
CA LYS A 394 -46.83 21.45 40.66
C LYS A 394 -46.82 21.55 39.12
N GLY A 395 -46.01 20.74 38.46
CA GLY A 395 -45.89 20.79 36.99
C GLY A 395 -44.62 20.15 36.48
N ILE A 396 -44.36 20.27 35.15
CA ILE A 396 -43.17 19.77 34.47
C ILE A 396 -42.27 20.96 34.16
N TYR A 397 -40.98 20.84 34.50
CA TYR A 397 -39.96 21.87 34.33
C TYR A 397 -38.71 21.30 33.73
N ILE A 398 -37.88 22.17 33.17
CA ILE A 398 -36.49 21.90 32.83
C ILE A 398 -35.65 22.38 34.04
N MET A 399 -34.97 21.46 34.71
CA MET A 399 -34.01 21.76 35.77
C MET A 399 -32.61 21.84 35.17
N ARG A 400 -31.91 22.92 35.43
CA ARG A 400 -30.52 23.11 35.10
C ARG A 400 -29.67 23.25 36.35
N GLN A 401 -28.56 22.50 36.42
CA GLN A 401 -27.55 22.65 37.48
C GLN A 401 -26.18 22.55 36.83
N GLY A 402 -25.50 23.67 36.66
CA GLY A 402 -24.33 23.77 35.86
C GLY A 402 -24.58 23.34 34.39
N ASN A 403 -23.89 22.32 33.93
CA ASN A 403 -24.07 21.76 32.59
C ASN A 403 -25.12 20.63 32.50
N LYS A 404 -25.68 20.20 33.64
CA LYS A 404 -26.68 19.16 33.66
C LYS A 404 -28.07 19.78 33.45
N VAL A 405 -28.76 19.36 32.41
CA VAL A 405 -30.14 19.78 32.08
C VAL A 405 -31.02 18.54 32.04
N VAL A 406 -32.05 18.51 32.85
CA VAL A 406 -32.99 17.38 32.93
C VAL A 406 -34.44 17.84 33.02
N LYS A 407 -35.37 17.09 32.42
CA LYS A 407 -36.80 17.29 32.61
C LYS A 407 -37.24 16.71 33.94
N VAL A 408 -37.83 17.52 34.78
CA VAL A 408 -38.27 17.13 36.11
C VAL A 408 -39.78 17.35 36.27
N SER A 409 -40.43 16.50 37.07
CA SER A 409 -41.82 16.69 37.45
C SER A 409 -41.87 17.07 38.93
N ASN A 410 -42.38 18.26 39.22
CA ASN A 410 -42.68 18.67 40.59
C ASN A 410 -44.11 18.25 40.93
N LYS A 411 -44.27 17.40 41.94
CA LYS A 411 -45.57 16.79 42.33
C LYS A 411 -46.34 17.68 43.29
#